data_c6be77ff01ef731bd092aabd55e7dc38
#
_entry.id   c6be77ff01ef731bd092aabd55e7dc38
#
_cell.length_a   1.000
_cell.length_b   1.000
_cell.length_c   1.000
_cell.angle_alpha   90.00
_cell.angle_beta   90.00
_cell.angle_gamma   90.00
#
_symmetry.space_group_name_H-M   'P 1'
#
loop_
_entity.id
_entity.type
_entity.pdbx_description
1 polymer ?
#
loop_
_entity_poly.entity_id
_entity_poly.type
_entity_poly.pdbx_seq_one_letter_code
_entity_poly.pdbx_strand_id
1 'polypeptide(L)'
;MPENVVNLLMASSAESSAAIEQALINHGTRMLFHRIDTARDLHQALETPDWHLVFSDLELSDFSAVDLATLLSEKGLDVPLVVIEGTGADEIALRCLESGMCQFIRCDDPYLQSLPRLVDALLRRAEKEHDRRLIERNLIESEERYLDVFDHTSDLIQCVAPDGSITYTNRAWKKIMGYTEQEVQSLNLLDVLHPDSMVCCQDRFSRLLNGETLHCLDFKFMSKSGEPVYLVGDCGSIIKEGGVISTRGIFKNNTDTVNAEKALMITEARYQALYENAPDIYSTISAGGEILSINQTGANMLGYGVNELIGESAAKVIHPEDQRAVFDCVERLFKDPEAKVDIEYRKIRKDGSIFWVHQRASLEPGGGAQRLLVVCRDITEKRYLEDKLAYQASHDMLTDLLNRREFERRLQQLHARDADPADRHILCFLDLDQFKIINDTCGHIAGDELLRQIAALLKGLIRSRDTLARIGGDEFAVLVENASLDKALHLAEKIRVTIEEFEFHWRSQRFSIGVSIGVVPIQIGRPITDTLNLADMACYAAKKEGRNRVHTHHEDADTSNQFGAM
;
A
#
# COMPACT_ATOMS: atom_id res chain seq x y z
N MET A 1 42.31 -5.44 63.02
CA MET A 1 42.53 -4.13 62.37
C MET A 1 43.96 -4.13 61.90
N PRO A 2 44.33 -3.83 60.68
CA PRO A 2 45.71 -3.66 60.28
C PRO A 2 46.25 -2.49 61.11
N GLU A 3 47.42 -2.71 61.75
CA GLU A 3 48.13 -1.66 62.44
C GLU A 3 48.32 -0.49 61.42
N ASN A 4 47.69 0.66 61.67
CA ASN A 4 47.90 1.86 60.85
C ASN A 4 49.35 2.28 61.01
N VAL A 5 50.14 1.95 60.02
CA VAL A 5 51.54 2.38 59.97
C VAL A 5 51.57 3.75 59.25
N VAL A 6 52.04 4.75 59.93
CA VAL A 6 52.16 6.10 59.38
C VAL A 6 53.56 6.30 58.80
N ASN A 7 53.67 6.45 57.51
CA ASN A 7 54.94 6.74 56.83
C ASN A 7 55.27 8.24 56.87
N LEU A 8 56.38 8.55 57.45
CA LEU A 8 56.88 9.90 57.61
C LEU A 8 58.16 10.11 56.75
N LEU A 9 58.11 11.10 55.91
CA LEU A 9 59.29 11.50 55.11
C LEU A 9 60.06 12.58 55.88
N MET A 10 61.33 12.42 56.07
CA MET A 10 62.19 13.33 56.83
C MET A 10 63.29 13.92 55.93
N ALA A 11 63.03 15.11 55.42
CA ALA A 11 63.99 15.89 54.69
C ALA A 11 64.67 16.90 55.66
N SER A 12 65.46 16.42 56.52
CA SER A 12 66.04 17.23 57.63
C SER A 12 67.42 16.74 58.06
N SER A 13 68.18 17.64 58.71
CA SER A 13 69.51 17.33 59.23
C SER A 13 69.47 16.12 60.18
N ALA A 14 70.57 15.48 60.38
CA ALA A 14 70.66 14.36 61.27
C ALA A 14 70.23 14.70 62.72
N GLU A 15 70.51 15.91 63.14
CA GLU A 15 70.16 16.42 64.46
C GLU A 15 68.68 16.69 64.62
N SER A 16 68.05 17.41 63.60
CA SER A 16 66.62 17.63 63.59
C SER A 16 65.80 16.33 63.45
N SER A 17 66.23 15.39 62.60
CA SER A 17 65.64 14.08 62.46
C SER A 17 65.63 13.28 63.76
N ALA A 18 66.77 13.21 64.41
CA ALA A 18 66.88 12.46 65.67
C ALA A 18 66.01 13.04 66.82
N ALA A 19 65.92 14.36 66.90
CA ALA A 19 65.06 15.06 67.84
C ALA A 19 63.57 14.77 67.61
N ILE A 20 63.10 14.80 66.34
CA ILE A 20 61.74 14.49 65.98
C ILE A 20 61.42 13.00 66.22
N GLU A 21 62.26 12.11 65.80
CA GLU A 21 62.08 10.67 66.05
C GLU A 21 61.94 10.39 67.55
N GLN A 22 62.80 10.99 68.37
CA GLN A 22 62.78 10.81 69.84
C GLN A 22 61.47 11.40 70.44
N ALA A 23 61.01 12.53 69.97
CA ALA A 23 59.72 13.15 70.37
C ALA A 23 58.51 12.33 69.98
N LEU A 24 58.55 11.60 68.88
CA LEU A 24 57.46 10.78 68.37
C LEU A 24 57.59 9.27 68.78
N ILE A 25 58.67 8.81 69.40
CA ILE A 25 58.91 7.40 69.69
C ILE A 25 57.83 6.80 70.64
N ASN A 26 57.22 7.63 71.48
CA ASN A 26 56.18 7.22 72.44
C ASN A 26 54.75 7.53 71.92
N HIS A 27 54.63 7.82 70.64
CA HIS A 27 53.35 8.03 70.02
C HIS A 27 52.59 6.70 69.91
N GLY A 28 51.29 6.67 70.24
CA GLY A 28 50.49 5.45 70.25
C GLY A 28 50.29 4.77 68.90
N THR A 29 50.73 5.40 67.77
CA THR A 29 50.67 4.88 66.42
C THR A 29 52.07 4.45 65.95
N ARG A 30 52.16 3.34 65.26
CA ARG A 30 53.43 2.88 64.69
C ARG A 30 53.81 3.78 63.51
N MET A 31 54.98 4.45 63.65
CA MET A 31 55.51 5.37 62.64
C MET A 31 56.76 4.79 62.00
N LEU A 32 56.89 4.92 60.69
CA LEU A 32 58.08 4.61 59.92
C LEU A 32 58.72 5.86 59.42
N PHE A 33 59.94 6.12 59.78
CA PHE A 33 60.70 7.30 59.41
C PHE A 33 61.59 6.97 58.23
N HIS A 34 61.43 7.76 57.15
CA HIS A 34 62.32 7.69 55.98
C HIS A 34 63.06 9.00 55.81
N ARG A 35 64.35 8.92 56.06
CA ARG A 35 65.23 10.10 55.96
C ARG A 35 65.78 10.21 54.55
N ILE A 36 65.84 11.44 54.06
CA ILE A 36 66.38 11.84 52.76
C ILE A 36 67.35 13.02 52.97
N ASP A 37 68.52 12.91 52.36
CA ASP A 37 69.59 13.90 52.52
C ASP A 37 69.89 14.65 51.22
N THR A 38 69.41 14.16 50.05
CA THR A 38 69.65 14.80 48.72
C THR A 38 68.34 15.01 47.92
N ALA A 39 68.38 15.96 47.03
CA ALA A 39 67.28 16.22 46.10
C ALA A 39 66.92 15.01 45.22
N ARG A 40 67.93 14.19 44.89
CA ARG A 40 67.74 12.95 44.13
C ARG A 40 66.92 11.90 44.92
N ASP A 41 67.27 11.73 46.19
CA ASP A 41 66.56 10.77 47.08
C ASP A 41 65.14 11.26 47.34
N LEU A 42 64.92 12.60 47.41
CA LEU A 42 63.57 13.20 47.48
C LEU A 42 62.72 12.85 46.27
N HIS A 43 63.23 13.05 45.05
CA HIS A 43 62.49 12.69 43.85
C HIS A 43 62.12 11.21 43.80
N GLN A 44 63.03 10.33 44.17
CA GLN A 44 62.82 8.89 44.23
C GLN A 44 61.81 8.50 45.32
N ALA A 45 61.86 9.10 46.50
CA ALA A 45 60.92 8.85 47.58
C ALA A 45 59.49 9.28 47.24
N LEU A 46 59.32 10.39 46.49
CA LEU A 46 58.02 10.90 46.06
C LEU A 46 57.45 10.19 44.82
N GLU A 47 58.13 9.14 44.29
CA GLU A 47 57.52 8.23 43.31
C GLU A 47 56.58 7.20 43.95
N THR A 48 56.73 6.98 45.24
CA THR A 48 55.81 6.12 46.03
C THR A 48 54.82 7.01 46.77
N PRO A 49 53.47 6.85 46.57
CA PRO A 49 52.45 7.80 47.09
C PRO A 49 52.06 7.55 48.56
N ASP A 50 52.75 6.75 49.31
CA ASP A 50 52.35 6.27 50.67
C ASP A 50 52.79 7.19 51.83
N TRP A 51 53.02 8.46 51.57
CA TRP A 51 53.44 9.39 52.62
C TRP A 51 52.23 10.01 53.34
N HIS A 52 52.27 10.03 54.66
CA HIS A 52 51.20 10.57 55.50
C HIS A 52 51.56 11.97 56.05
N LEU A 53 52.84 12.23 56.22
CA LEU A 53 53.36 13.52 56.69
C LEU A 53 54.80 13.70 56.24
N VAL A 54 55.20 14.89 55.91
CA VAL A 54 56.56 15.24 55.53
C VAL A 54 57.11 16.28 56.48
N PHE A 55 58.32 16.01 56.99
CA PHE A 55 59.11 16.99 57.76
C PHE A 55 60.24 17.49 56.87
N SER A 56 60.52 18.80 56.93
CA SER A 56 61.64 19.39 56.20
C SER A 56 62.28 20.51 56.99
N ASP A 57 63.61 20.49 57.07
CA ASP A 57 64.34 21.72 57.51
C ASP A 57 64.06 22.82 56.48
N LEU A 58 64.11 24.08 56.92
CA LEU A 58 63.81 25.24 56.07
C LEU A 58 64.72 25.32 54.84
N GLU A 59 66.02 25.10 55.08
CA GLU A 59 67.06 25.00 54.07
C GLU A 59 67.87 23.72 54.25
N LEU A 60 68.05 22.97 53.19
CA LEU A 60 68.93 21.81 53.11
C LEU A 60 70.04 22.10 52.09
N SER A 61 71.07 21.30 52.04
CA SER A 61 72.21 21.54 51.16
C SER A 61 71.87 21.67 49.66
N ASP A 62 70.87 20.93 49.19
CA ASP A 62 70.55 20.78 47.78
C ASP A 62 69.14 21.31 47.39
N PHE A 63 68.24 21.58 48.35
CA PHE A 63 66.89 22.06 48.11
C PHE A 63 66.32 22.73 49.40
N SER A 64 65.22 23.48 49.24
CA SER A 64 64.54 24.15 50.34
C SER A 64 63.17 23.54 50.61
N ALA A 65 62.56 23.86 51.77
CA ALA A 65 61.20 23.50 52.07
C ALA A 65 60.18 24.07 51.06
N VAL A 66 60.50 25.20 50.38
CA VAL A 66 59.67 25.76 49.33
C VAL A 66 59.71 24.90 48.07
N ASP A 67 60.90 24.41 47.70
CA ASP A 67 61.07 23.52 46.55
C ASP A 67 60.31 22.19 46.81
N LEU A 68 60.36 21.66 48.03
CA LEU A 68 59.63 20.50 48.44
C LEU A 68 58.09 20.71 48.40
N ALA A 69 57.61 21.83 48.91
CA ALA A 69 56.18 22.19 48.84
C ALA A 69 55.68 22.30 47.37
N THR A 70 56.50 22.91 46.51
CA THR A 70 56.21 23.03 45.06
C THR A 70 56.18 21.65 44.43
N LEU A 71 57.12 20.78 44.70
CA LEU A 71 57.21 19.42 44.17
C LEU A 71 56.06 18.53 44.61
N LEU A 72 55.63 18.64 45.88
CA LEU A 72 54.42 17.95 46.38
C LEU A 72 53.17 18.37 45.64
N SER A 73 53.03 19.69 45.40
CA SER A 73 51.91 20.25 44.65
C SER A 73 51.90 19.80 43.16
N GLU A 74 53.08 19.86 42.48
CA GLU A 74 53.22 19.41 41.10
C GLU A 74 52.91 17.94 40.89
N LYS A 75 53.28 17.09 41.88
CA LYS A 75 52.96 15.67 41.85
C LYS A 75 51.54 15.32 42.35
N GLY A 76 50.76 16.34 42.75
CA GLY A 76 49.42 16.16 43.26
C GLY A 76 49.34 15.38 44.59
N LEU A 77 50.43 15.41 45.36
CA LEU A 77 50.50 14.75 46.66
C LEU A 77 49.99 15.70 47.76
N ASP A 78 48.80 15.40 48.27
CA ASP A 78 48.15 16.19 49.31
C ASP A 78 48.59 15.73 50.71
N VAL A 79 49.86 15.85 50.96
CA VAL A 79 50.50 15.40 52.19
C VAL A 79 50.88 16.64 53.03
N PRO A 80 50.52 16.69 54.32
CA PRO A 80 50.92 17.82 55.15
C PRO A 80 52.44 17.95 55.25
N LEU A 81 52.96 19.17 55.12
CA LEU A 81 54.37 19.48 55.26
C LEU A 81 54.59 20.23 56.58
N VAL A 82 55.47 19.74 57.41
CA VAL A 82 55.90 20.40 58.61
C VAL A 82 57.34 20.91 58.41
N VAL A 83 57.54 22.17 58.48
CA VAL A 83 58.84 22.80 58.31
C VAL A 83 59.48 23.13 59.66
N ILE A 84 60.71 22.69 59.80
CA ILE A 84 61.52 22.86 61.01
C ILE A 84 62.28 24.20 60.84
N GLU A 85 62.01 25.12 61.74
CA GLU A 85 62.60 26.45 61.69
C GLU A 85 63.90 26.51 62.51
N GLY A 86 65.01 26.90 61.85
CA GLY A 86 66.25 27.35 62.50
C GLY A 86 66.17 28.87 62.72
N THR A 87 67.06 29.42 63.56
CA THR A 87 67.08 30.82 63.89
C THR A 87 67.38 31.69 62.67
N GLY A 88 66.39 32.51 62.14
CA GLY A 88 66.64 33.65 61.28
C GLY A 88 66.13 33.65 59.85
N ALA A 89 64.97 32.98 59.53
CA ALA A 89 64.47 32.89 58.15
C ALA A 89 63.00 33.32 57.94
N ASP A 90 62.63 34.50 58.30
CA ASP A 90 61.23 35.00 58.22
C ASP A 90 60.67 35.08 56.78
N GLU A 91 61.49 35.32 55.75
CA GLU A 91 61.04 35.52 54.36
C GLU A 91 60.70 34.17 53.65
N ILE A 92 61.44 33.14 53.91
CA ILE A 92 61.19 31.79 53.35
C ILE A 92 60.00 31.15 54.05
N ALA A 93 59.87 31.36 55.34
CA ALA A 93 58.71 30.90 56.14
C ALA A 93 57.41 31.48 55.61
N LEU A 94 57.39 32.76 55.22
CA LEU A 94 56.24 33.42 54.63
C LEU A 94 55.79 32.79 53.29
N ARG A 95 56.74 32.49 52.42
CA ARG A 95 56.49 31.82 51.12
C ARG A 95 55.94 30.40 51.28
N CYS A 96 56.42 29.66 52.26
CA CYS A 96 55.87 28.35 52.58
C CYS A 96 54.46 28.42 53.14
N LEU A 97 54.12 29.44 53.93
CA LEU A 97 52.74 29.69 54.43
C LEU A 97 51.76 30.02 53.31
N GLU A 98 52.19 30.77 52.30
CA GLU A 98 51.39 31.10 51.13
C GLU A 98 50.97 29.89 50.29
N SER A 99 51.76 28.80 50.34
CA SER A 99 51.39 27.53 49.71
C SER A 99 50.22 26.81 50.42
N GLY A 100 49.82 27.23 51.62
CA GLY A 100 48.66 26.73 52.39
C GLY A 100 48.82 25.34 53.00
N MET A 101 49.93 24.64 52.72
CA MET A 101 50.16 23.25 53.17
C MET A 101 51.24 23.10 54.25
N CYS A 102 51.91 24.20 54.65
CA CYS A 102 53.05 24.16 55.56
C CYS A 102 52.66 24.55 56.97
N GLN A 103 53.23 23.84 57.93
CA GLN A 103 53.17 24.18 59.34
C GLN A 103 54.61 24.29 59.88
N PHE A 104 54.88 25.29 60.72
CA PHE A 104 56.21 25.54 61.22
C PHE A 104 56.34 25.10 62.66
N ILE A 105 57.48 24.46 62.97
CA ILE A 105 57.84 24.08 64.35
C ILE A 105 59.26 24.54 64.59
N ARG A 106 59.56 24.86 65.87
CA ARG A 106 60.93 25.07 66.35
C ARG A 106 61.48 23.84 67.05
N CYS A 107 62.76 23.59 66.81
CA CYS A 107 63.45 22.46 67.48
C CYS A 107 63.92 22.82 68.92
N ASP A 108 63.17 23.62 69.65
CA ASP A 108 63.43 23.86 71.09
C ASP A 108 62.49 23.03 71.97
N ASP A 109 62.97 22.71 73.20
CA ASP A 109 62.31 21.74 74.10
C ASP A 109 60.79 21.90 74.30
N PRO A 110 60.20 23.10 74.44
CA PRO A 110 58.72 23.28 74.60
C PRO A 110 57.91 22.84 73.40
N TYR A 111 58.42 23.01 72.15
CA TYR A 111 57.71 22.68 70.93
C TYR A 111 57.77 21.21 70.58
N LEU A 112 58.92 20.56 70.82
CA LEU A 112 59.08 19.09 70.66
C LEU A 112 58.14 18.30 71.56
N GLN A 113 57.79 18.76 72.76
CA GLN A 113 56.81 18.15 73.61
C GLN A 113 55.38 18.20 73.09
N SER A 114 55.09 19.17 72.26
CA SER A 114 53.76 19.33 71.63
C SER A 114 53.63 18.59 70.29
N LEU A 115 54.72 18.13 69.69
CA LEU A 115 54.84 17.49 68.38
C LEU A 115 53.87 16.32 68.18
N PRO A 116 53.72 15.39 69.14
CA PRO A 116 52.77 14.28 68.98
C PRO A 116 51.32 14.74 68.77
N ARG A 117 50.90 15.78 69.50
CA ARG A 117 49.53 16.38 69.31
C ARG A 117 49.36 17.06 67.99
N LEU A 118 50.39 17.72 67.49
CA LEU A 118 50.40 18.39 66.18
C LEU A 118 50.29 17.34 65.06
N VAL A 119 51.08 16.28 65.12
CA VAL A 119 51.01 15.20 64.13
C VAL A 119 49.64 14.55 64.09
N ASP A 120 49.07 14.23 65.27
CA ASP A 120 47.70 13.72 65.33
C ASP A 120 46.66 14.69 64.67
N ALA A 121 46.79 15.98 64.93
CA ALA A 121 45.87 16.95 64.39
C ALA A 121 45.99 17.06 62.87
N LEU A 122 47.20 17.01 62.32
CA LEU A 122 47.50 17.06 60.89
C LEU A 122 46.98 15.83 60.17
N LEU A 123 47.27 14.65 60.71
CA LEU A 123 46.81 13.38 60.16
C LEU A 123 45.26 13.31 60.12
N ARG A 124 44.60 13.66 61.21
CA ARG A 124 43.11 13.71 61.25
C ARG A 124 42.52 14.73 60.29
N ARG A 125 43.20 15.89 60.07
CA ARG A 125 42.73 16.88 59.11
C ARG A 125 42.88 16.37 57.70
N ALA A 126 44.01 15.77 57.34
CA ALA A 126 44.27 15.18 56.05
C ALA A 126 43.27 14.06 55.72
N GLU A 127 42.98 13.18 56.70
CA GLU A 127 42.02 12.10 56.56
C GLU A 127 40.60 12.64 56.29
N LYS A 128 40.13 13.65 57.04
CA LYS A 128 38.80 14.28 56.79
C LYS A 128 38.68 14.95 55.46
N GLU A 129 39.74 15.63 54.99
CA GLU A 129 39.76 16.29 53.71
C GLU A 129 39.74 15.29 52.56
N HIS A 130 40.48 14.17 52.71
CA HIS A 130 40.47 13.08 51.76
C HIS A 130 39.08 12.41 51.68
N ASP A 131 38.46 12.09 52.81
CA ASP A 131 37.11 11.50 52.84
C ASP A 131 36.07 12.41 52.18
N ARG A 132 36.15 13.72 52.45
CA ARG A 132 35.23 14.69 51.86
C ARG A 132 35.36 14.71 50.32
N ARG A 133 36.57 14.78 49.81
CA ARG A 133 36.83 14.76 48.35
C ARG A 133 36.38 13.46 47.72
N LEU A 134 36.58 12.33 48.38
CA LEU A 134 36.12 11.04 47.90
C LEU A 134 34.60 10.96 47.83
N ILE A 135 33.88 11.49 48.83
CA ILE A 135 32.43 11.54 48.84
C ILE A 135 31.91 12.43 47.72
N GLU A 136 32.49 13.65 47.57
CA GLU A 136 32.12 14.58 46.50
C GLU A 136 32.35 13.95 45.11
N ARG A 137 33.47 13.29 44.89
CA ARG A 137 33.77 12.61 43.64
C ARG A 137 32.80 11.46 43.33
N ASN A 138 32.56 10.61 44.33
CA ASN A 138 31.62 9.51 44.20
C ASN A 138 30.18 10.01 43.92
N LEU A 139 29.79 11.15 44.50
CA LEU A 139 28.49 11.76 44.22
C LEU A 139 28.40 12.25 42.78
N ILE A 140 29.41 12.96 42.28
CA ILE A 140 29.46 13.43 40.90
C ILE A 140 29.45 12.24 39.93
N GLU A 141 30.30 11.25 40.12
CA GLU A 141 30.35 10.05 39.27
C GLU A 141 29.02 9.27 39.30
N SER A 142 28.32 9.27 40.45
CA SER A 142 27.01 8.64 40.57
C SER A 142 25.91 9.43 39.82
N GLU A 143 25.92 10.76 39.95
CA GLU A 143 24.99 11.63 39.23
C GLU A 143 25.18 11.54 37.69
N GLU A 144 26.43 11.60 37.23
CA GLU A 144 26.75 11.42 35.81
C GLU A 144 26.28 10.07 35.29
N ARG A 145 26.51 8.99 36.05
CA ARG A 145 26.08 7.63 35.68
C ARG A 145 24.55 7.52 35.60
N TYR A 146 23.82 8.15 36.54
CA TYR A 146 22.36 8.17 36.48
C TYR A 146 21.85 8.92 35.25
N LEU A 147 22.39 10.10 34.96
CA LEU A 147 22.00 10.89 33.79
C LEU A 147 22.31 10.15 32.50
N ASP A 148 23.45 9.47 32.42
CA ASP A 148 23.84 8.68 31.24
C ASP A 148 22.83 7.53 30.98
N VAL A 149 22.41 6.81 31.99
CA VAL A 149 21.40 5.75 31.88
C VAL A 149 20.05 6.31 31.40
N PHE A 150 19.63 7.45 31.94
CA PHE A 150 18.35 8.07 31.56
C PHE A 150 18.36 8.63 30.13
N ASP A 151 19.48 9.17 29.68
CA ASP A 151 19.59 9.75 28.35
C ASP A 151 19.86 8.75 27.24
N HIS A 152 20.42 7.56 27.57
CA HIS A 152 20.68 6.51 26.60
C HIS A 152 19.53 5.51 26.43
N THR A 153 18.47 5.58 27.26
CA THR A 153 17.27 4.77 27.03
C THR A 153 16.48 5.29 25.83
N SER A 154 15.86 4.36 25.08
CA SER A 154 14.92 4.67 24.02
C SER A 154 13.54 5.11 24.52
N ASP A 155 13.23 4.84 25.80
CA ASP A 155 11.98 5.17 26.42
C ASP A 155 11.92 6.67 26.75
N LEU A 156 10.74 7.26 26.61
CA LEU A 156 10.49 8.65 26.97
C LEU A 156 10.35 8.74 28.49
N ILE A 157 11.20 9.51 29.13
CA ILE A 157 11.13 9.75 30.57
C ILE A 157 10.79 11.22 30.79
N GLN A 158 9.78 11.47 31.62
CA GLN A 158 9.39 12.82 32.04
C GLN A 158 9.08 12.87 33.53
N CYS A 159 9.36 14.01 34.15
CA CYS A 159 8.87 14.35 35.49
C CYS A 159 7.98 15.58 35.40
N VAL A 160 6.87 15.55 36.13
CA VAL A 160 5.85 16.61 36.14
C VAL A 160 5.57 17.03 37.58
N ALA A 161 5.65 18.32 37.84
CA ALA A 161 5.32 18.89 39.16
C ALA A 161 3.81 18.84 39.42
N PRO A 162 3.36 19.02 40.68
CA PRO A 162 1.94 18.97 41.04
C PRO A 162 1.06 20.01 40.30
N ASP A 163 1.62 21.11 39.85
CA ASP A 163 0.95 22.13 39.04
C ASP A 163 0.87 21.79 37.54
N GLY A 164 1.41 20.63 37.13
CA GLY A 164 1.43 20.18 35.77
C GLY A 164 2.64 20.64 34.95
N SER A 165 3.54 21.46 35.49
CA SER A 165 4.75 21.88 34.79
C SER A 165 5.71 20.72 34.61
N ILE A 166 6.32 20.61 33.43
CA ILE A 166 7.30 19.57 33.10
C ILE A 166 8.66 19.99 33.66
N THR A 167 9.15 19.27 34.67
CA THR A 167 10.38 19.61 35.38
C THR A 167 11.63 18.90 34.82
N TYR A 168 11.44 17.77 34.15
CA TYR A 168 12.53 17.00 33.54
C TYR A 168 12.01 16.18 32.36
N THR A 169 12.83 16.09 31.32
CA THR A 169 12.65 15.12 30.23
C THR A 169 14.02 14.60 29.78
N ASN A 170 14.08 13.31 29.40
CA ASN A 170 15.31 12.76 28.85
C ASN A 170 15.50 13.09 27.36
N ARG A 171 16.64 12.75 26.81
CA ARG A 171 16.99 12.98 25.40
C ARG A 171 16.01 12.33 24.43
N ALA A 172 15.52 11.10 24.72
CA ALA A 172 14.55 10.40 23.88
C ALA A 172 13.22 11.17 23.79
N TRP A 173 12.72 11.68 24.91
CA TRP A 173 11.52 12.50 24.97
C TRP A 173 11.65 13.74 24.06
N LYS A 174 12.73 14.50 24.24
CA LYS A 174 12.98 15.72 23.46
C LYS A 174 13.07 15.44 21.95
N LYS A 175 13.77 14.36 21.58
CA LYS A 175 13.91 13.95 20.19
C LYS A 175 12.58 13.57 19.55
N ILE A 176 11.75 12.81 20.24
CA ILE A 176 10.47 12.29 19.71
C ILE A 176 9.41 13.39 19.72
N MET A 177 9.34 14.17 20.79
CA MET A 177 8.37 15.25 20.90
C MET A 177 8.75 16.53 20.14
N GLY A 178 10.02 16.69 19.78
CA GLY A 178 10.52 17.79 18.95
C GLY A 178 10.77 19.10 19.69
N TYR A 179 10.87 19.08 21.03
CA TYR A 179 11.13 20.26 21.86
C TYR A 179 12.60 20.35 22.26
N THR A 180 13.10 21.57 22.37
CA THR A 180 14.43 21.87 22.93
C THR A 180 14.39 21.92 24.45
N GLU A 181 15.55 21.83 25.09
CA GLU A 181 15.70 21.95 26.55
C GLU A 181 15.07 23.24 27.12
N GLN A 182 15.32 24.36 26.43
CA GLN A 182 14.79 25.66 26.85
C GLN A 182 13.25 25.73 26.76
N GLU A 183 12.67 25.12 25.73
CA GLU A 183 11.22 25.10 25.55
C GLU A 183 10.52 24.20 26.58
N VAL A 184 11.13 23.06 26.93
CA VAL A 184 10.59 22.13 27.92
C VAL A 184 10.38 22.82 29.28
N GLN A 185 11.26 23.75 29.68
CA GLN A 185 11.16 24.48 30.94
C GLN A 185 9.88 25.35 31.08
N SER A 186 9.24 25.67 29.97
CA SER A 186 8.01 26.46 29.94
C SER A 186 6.75 25.63 29.63
N LEU A 187 6.91 24.31 29.40
CA LEU A 187 5.80 23.43 29.03
C LEU A 187 5.02 22.93 30.25
N ASN A 188 3.69 22.88 30.08
CA ASN A 188 2.81 22.14 30.95
C ASN A 188 2.44 20.79 30.29
N LEU A 189 2.14 19.78 31.10
CA LEU A 189 1.70 18.47 30.62
C LEU A 189 0.49 18.58 29.66
N LEU A 190 -0.41 19.52 29.90
CA LEU A 190 -1.59 19.75 29.07
C LEU A 190 -1.24 20.26 27.66
N ASP A 191 -0.10 20.95 27.49
CA ASP A 191 0.33 21.50 26.20
C ASP A 191 0.78 20.38 25.22
N VAL A 192 1.20 19.25 25.76
CA VAL A 192 1.68 18.11 24.98
C VAL A 192 0.68 16.96 24.91
N LEU A 193 -0.50 17.10 25.52
CA LEU A 193 -1.54 16.09 25.45
C LEU A 193 -2.44 16.27 24.23
N HIS A 194 -2.73 15.16 23.57
CA HIS A 194 -3.77 15.16 22.54
C HIS A 194 -5.16 15.36 23.18
N PRO A 195 -6.08 16.11 22.56
CA PRO A 195 -7.43 16.34 23.09
C PRO A 195 -8.16 15.08 23.56
N ASP A 196 -8.04 13.98 22.81
CA ASP A 196 -8.66 12.68 23.16
C ASP A 196 -8.16 12.10 24.49
N SER A 197 -6.95 12.48 24.93
CA SER A 197 -6.34 11.98 26.17
C SER A 197 -6.54 12.90 27.37
N MET A 198 -7.08 14.10 27.20
CA MET A 198 -7.17 15.11 28.27
C MET A 198 -7.98 14.63 29.46
N VAL A 199 -9.20 14.16 29.26
CA VAL A 199 -10.10 13.75 30.35
C VAL A 199 -9.52 12.59 31.16
N CYS A 200 -9.01 11.60 30.45
CA CYS A 200 -8.39 10.43 31.07
C CYS A 200 -7.09 10.79 31.82
N CYS A 201 -6.30 11.73 31.28
CA CYS A 201 -5.07 12.17 31.93
C CYS A 201 -5.33 12.97 33.23
N GLN A 202 -6.35 13.82 33.28
CA GLN A 202 -6.70 14.56 34.48
C GLN A 202 -7.06 13.63 35.65
N ASP A 203 -7.85 12.60 35.41
CA ASP A 203 -8.18 11.61 36.44
C ASP A 203 -6.93 10.86 36.90
N ARG A 204 -6.13 10.35 35.96
CA ARG A 204 -4.90 9.63 36.26
C ARG A 204 -3.88 10.50 37.00
N PHE A 205 -3.73 11.77 36.61
CA PHE A 205 -2.83 12.69 37.28
C PHE A 205 -3.27 12.99 38.72
N SER A 206 -4.55 13.13 38.94
CA SER A 206 -5.10 13.30 40.32
C SER A 206 -4.80 12.09 41.20
N ARG A 207 -4.88 10.88 40.66
CA ARG A 207 -4.52 9.64 41.40
C ARG A 207 -3.03 9.57 41.71
N LEU A 208 -2.19 10.01 40.77
CA LEU A 208 -0.75 10.10 40.98
C LEU A 208 -0.41 11.11 42.10
N LEU A 209 -1.12 12.26 42.16
CA LEU A 209 -0.93 13.25 43.21
C LEU A 209 -1.37 12.73 44.62
N ASN A 210 -2.20 11.70 44.64
CA ASN A 210 -2.53 10.96 45.88
C ASN A 210 -1.53 9.84 46.23
N GLY A 211 -0.45 9.73 45.48
CA GLY A 211 0.64 8.76 45.74
C GLY A 211 0.44 7.38 45.13
N GLU A 212 -0.54 7.22 44.22
CA GLU A 212 -0.73 5.95 43.50
C GLU A 212 0.35 5.74 42.43
N THR A 213 0.63 4.47 42.11
CA THR A 213 1.41 4.07 40.95
C THR A 213 0.48 3.46 39.94
N LEU A 214 0.56 3.91 38.69
CA LEU A 214 -0.31 3.47 37.60
C LEU A 214 0.53 2.75 36.54
N HIS A 215 0.06 1.57 36.08
CA HIS A 215 0.77 0.71 35.14
C HIS A 215 -0.01 0.57 33.82
N CYS A 216 0.73 0.26 32.76
CA CYS A 216 0.20 -0.04 31.43
C CYS A 216 -0.77 1.03 30.91
N LEU A 217 -0.40 2.28 31.04
CA LEU A 217 -1.22 3.40 30.60
C LEU A 217 -0.94 3.72 29.13
N ASP A 218 -2.04 3.87 28.39
CA ASP A 218 -1.98 4.40 27.03
C ASP A 218 -2.21 5.91 27.04
N PHE A 219 -1.34 6.64 26.37
CA PHE A 219 -1.47 8.07 26.16
C PHE A 219 -1.27 8.42 24.70
N LYS A 220 -1.99 9.43 24.26
CA LYS A 220 -1.78 10.07 22.99
C LYS A 220 -1.29 11.50 23.26
N PHE A 221 -0.03 11.73 22.93
CA PHE A 221 0.60 13.04 23.05
C PHE A 221 0.59 13.74 21.70
N MET A 222 0.86 15.03 21.70
CA MET A 222 1.02 15.86 20.51
C MET A 222 2.44 16.36 20.46
N SER A 223 3.19 16.04 19.42
CA SER A 223 4.51 16.60 19.20
C SER A 223 4.45 18.08 18.85
N LYS A 224 5.56 18.78 18.89
CA LYS A 224 5.67 20.19 18.48
C LYS A 224 5.25 20.43 17.02
N SER A 225 5.41 19.43 16.15
CA SER A 225 4.96 19.51 14.75
C SER A 225 3.45 19.28 14.57
N GLY A 226 2.72 18.95 15.64
CA GLY A 226 1.30 18.63 15.60
C GLY A 226 1.00 17.16 15.25
N GLU A 227 2.02 16.30 15.19
CA GLU A 227 1.83 14.88 14.94
C GLU A 227 1.49 14.13 16.23
N PRO A 228 0.56 13.17 16.20
CA PRO A 228 0.22 12.35 17.34
C PRO A 228 1.31 11.34 17.66
N VAL A 229 1.71 11.27 18.92
CA VAL A 229 2.66 10.28 19.45
C VAL A 229 1.92 9.36 20.41
N TYR A 230 1.88 8.08 20.10
CA TYR A 230 1.22 7.06 20.93
C TYR A 230 2.24 6.47 21.91
N LEU A 231 1.95 6.62 23.20
CA LEU A 231 2.84 6.23 24.28
C LEU A 231 2.16 5.18 25.18
N VAL A 232 2.93 4.16 25.56
CA VAL A 232 2.48 3.14 26.52
C VAL A 232 3.50 3.07 27.63
N GLY A 233 3.08 3.12 28.89
CA GLY A 233 4.03 3.05 29.98
C GLY A 233 3.42 3.20 31.36
N ASP A 234 4.30 3.46 32.32
CA ASP A 234 3.99 3.52 33.74
C ASP A 234 4.22 4.93 34.28
N CYS A 235 3.39 5.30 35.24
CA CYS A 235 3.52 6.55 35.97
C CYS A 235 3.54 6.29 37.47
N GLY A 236 4.44 6.95 38.18
CA GLY A 236 4.56 6.87 39.63
C GLY A 236 4.81 8.23 40.26
N SER A 237 4.56 8.33 41.55
CA SER A 237 4.74 9.55 42.36
C SER A 237 6.09 9.53 43.05
N ILE A 238 6.76 10.69 43.09
CA ILE A 238 7.98 10.92 43.88
C ILE A 238 7.54 11.65 45.14
N ILE A 239 7.69 10.98 46.29
CA ILE A 239 7.22 11.46 47.57
C ILE A 239 8.44 11.90 48.40
N LYS A 240 8.37 13.08 49.02
CA LYS A 240 9.35 13.61 49.98
C LYS A 240 8.64 14.25 51.14
N GLU A 241 9.08 13.99 52.34
CA GLU A 241 8.52 14.56 53.60
C GLU A 241 6.98 14.40 53.72
N GLY A 242 6.45 13.27 53.19
CA GLY A 242 5.01 12.96 53.25
C GLY A 242 4.13 13.61 52.19
N GLY A 243 4.69 14.38 51.29
CA GLY A 243 3.98 14.99 50.15
C GLY A 243 4.53 14.56 48.78
N VAL A 244 3.66 14.53 47.78
CA VAL A 244 4.10 14.30 46.38
C VAL A 244 4.75 15.58 45.85
N ILE A 245 6.05 15.48 45.52
CA ILE A 245 6.81 16.61 44.96
C ILE A 245 6.83 16.62 43.44
N SER A 246 6.71 15.46 42.80
CA SER A 246 6.53 15.32 41.36
C SER A 246 5.99 13.93 41.00
N THR A 247 5.56 13.77 39.76
CA THR A 247 5.24 12.49 39.17
C THR A 247 6.29 12.13 38.11
N ARG A 248 6.58 10.85 37.92
CA ARG A 248 7.48 10.35 36.89
C ARG A 248 6.75 9.41 35.96
N GLY A 249 6.80 9.69 34.67
CA GLY A 249 6.30 8.82 33.62
C GLY A 249 7.48 8.21 32.83
N ILE A 250 7.40 6.93 32.53
CA ILE A 250 8.32 6.21 31.66
C ILE A 250 7.48 5.56 30.58
N PHE A 251 7.69 5.95 29.34
CA PHE A 251 6.83 5.58 28.21
C PHE A 251 7.63 5.02 27.07
N LYS A 252 7.15 3.93 26.50
CA LYS A 252 7.60 3.40 25.24
C LYS A 252 6.82 4.07 24.10
N ASN A 253 7.53 4.49 23.05
CA ASN A 253 6.88 4.97 21.83
C ASN A 253 6.30 3.79 21.04
N ASN A 254 5.00 3.78 20.86
CA ASN A 254 4.24 2.77 20.12
C ASN A 254 3.62 3.31 18.81
N THR A 255 4.07 4.49 18.37
CA THR A 255 3.48 5.20 17.22
C THR A 255 3.57 4.39 15.93
N ASP A 256 4.72 3.78 15.65
CA ASP A 256 4.92 3.00 14.44
C ASP A 256 4.01 1.77 14.40
N THR A 257 3.86 1.08 15.53
CA THR A 257 2.98 -0.09 15.64
C THR A 257 1.52 0.30 15.40
N VAL A 258 1.04 1.34 16.09
CA VAL A 258 -0.36 1.83 15.93
C VAL A 258 -0.63 2.31 14.52
N ASN A 259 0.32 3.01 13.90
CA ASN A 259 0.17 3.48 12.51
C ASN A 259 0.20 2.32 11.51
N ALA A 260 1.05 1.30 11.73
CA ALA A 260 1.08 0.09 10.89
C ALA A 260 -0.24 -0.70 10.99
N GLU A 261 -0.79 -0.87 12.20
CA GLU A 261 -2.08 -1.53 12.42
C GLU A 261 -3.22 -0.77 11.73
N LYS A 262 -3.26 0.56 11.87
CA LYS A 262 -4.25 1.41 11.18
C LYS A 262 -4.12 1.32 9.66
N ALA A 263 -2.90 1.37 9.12
CA ALA A 263 -2.65 1.26 7.70
C ALA A 263 -3.08 -0.11 7.17
N LEU A 264 -2.82 -1.19 7.92
CA LEU A 264 -3.28 -2.54 7.58
C LEU A 264 -4.81 -2.60 7.55
N MET A 265 -5.47 -2.12 8.61
CA MET A 265 -6.94 -2.09 8.71
C MET A 265 -7.59 -1.31 7.55
N ILE A 266 -7.03 -0.14 7.22
CA ILE A 266 -7.52 0.68 6.10
C ILE A 266 -7.33 -0.08 4.77
N THR A 267 -6.18 -0.73 4.62
CA THR A 267 -5.84 -1.49 3.41
C THR A 267 -6.76 -2.70 3.24
N GLU A 268 -6.98 -3.46 4.31
CA GLU A 268 -7.92 -4.60 4.33
C GLU A 268 -9.34 -4.15 4.00
N ALA A 269 -9.82 -3.09 4.65
CA ALA A 269 -11.15 -2.54 4.38
C ALA A 269 -11.29 -2.08 2.91
N ARG A 270 -10.23 -1.49 2.35
CA ARG A 270 -10.20 -1.08 0.94
C ARG A 270 -10.22 -2.28 0.00
N TYR A 271 -9.42 -3.33 0.28
CA TYR A 271 -9.45 -4.56 -0.51
C TYR A 271 -10.81 -5.24 -0.44
N GLN A 272 -11.41 -5.31 0.73
CA GLN A 272 -12.74 -5.89 0.91
C GLN A 272 -13.79 -5.12 0.12
N ALA A 273 -13.78 -3.79 0.18
CA ALA A 273 -14.70 -2.97 -0.58
C ALA A 273 -14.53 -3.14 -2.11
N LEU A 274 -13.30 -3.25 -2.60
CA LEU A 274 -13.02 -3.51 -4.02
C LEU A 274 -13.50 -4.90 -4.45
N TYR A 275 -13.31 -5.91 -3.62
CA TYR A 275 -13.75 -7.28 -3.88
C TYR A 275 -15.27 -7.38 -3.91
N GLU A 276 -15.94 -6.84 -2.89
CA GLU A 276 -17.40 -6.94 -2.75
C GLU A 276 -18.17 -6.14 -3.83
N ASN A 277 -17.64 -4.98 -4.24
CA ASN A 277 -18.29 -4.09 -5.23
C ASN A 277 -17.72 -4.24 -6.64
N ALA A 278 -16.84 -5.19 -6.89
CA ALA A 278 -16.34 -5.46 -8.23
C ALA A 278 -17.50 -5.82 -9.17
N PRO A 279 -17.50 -5.36 -10.44
CA PRO A 279 -18.59 -5.62 -11.38
C PRO A 279 -18.64 -7.07 -11.87
N ASP A 280 -17.58 -7.83 -11.67
CA ASP A 280 -17.45 -9.23 -12.06
C ASP A 280 -17.70 -10.17 -10.87
N ILE A 281 -18.06 -11.41 -11.12
CA ILE A 281 -18.16 -12.47 -10.11
C ILE A 281 -16.74 -12.90 -9.74
N TYR A 282 -16.35 -12.69 -8.51
CA TYR A 282 -15.12 -13.22 -7.93
C TYR A 282 -15.46 -14.37 -6.99
N SER A 283 -14.86 -15.51 -7.22
CA SER A 283 -15.05 -16.67 -6.34
C SER A 283 -13.77 -17.46 -6.17
N THR A 284 -13.63 -18.09 -5.01
CA THR A 284 -12.59 -19.09 -4.74
C THR A 284 -13.26 -20.45 -4.67
N ILE A 285 -12.72 -21.42 -5.38
CA ILE A 285 -13.27 -22.76 -5.49
C ILE A 285 -12.23 -23.78 -5.03
N SER A 286 -12.63 -24.77 -4.24
CA SER A 286 -11.77 -25.87 -3.81
C SER A 286 -11.41 -26.79 -4.98
N ALA A 287 -10.38 -27.62 -4.81
CA ALA A 287 -10.06 -28.68 -5.78
C ALA A 287 -11.21 -29.67 -5.99
N GLY A 288 -12.11 -29.81 -5.04
CA GLY A 288 -13.33 -30.61 -5.13
C GLY A 288 -14.50 -29.94 -5.85
N GLY A 289 -14.34 -28.68 -6.29
CA GLY A 289 -15.40 -27.94 -6.98
C GLY A 289 -16.37 -27.21 -6.05
N GLU A 290 -16.08 -27.09 -4.74
CA GLU A 290 -16.90 -26.38 -3.76
C GLU A 290 -16.56 -24.88 -3.75
N ILE A 291 -17.57 -24.03 -3.66
CA ILE A 291 -17.41 -22.57 -3.55
C ILE A 291 -16.96 -22.24 -2.13
N LEU A 292 -15.73 -21.78 -1.96
CA LEU A 292 -15.15 -21.38 -0.67
C LEU A 292 -15.47 -19.91 -0.34
N SER A 293 -15.50 -19.08 -1.35
CA SER A 293 -15.90 -17.67 -1.23
C SER A 293 -16.49 -17.16 -2.53
N ILE A 294 -17.34 -16.15 -2.42
CA ILE A 294 -17.92 -15.42 -3.54
C ILE A 294 -18.18 -13.99 -3.08
N ASN A 295 -17.91 -12.99 -3.93
CA ASN A 295 -18.22 -11.61 -3.62
C ASN A 295 -19.73 -11.33 -3.66
N GLN A 296 -20.19 -10.27 -2.98
CA GLN A 296 -21.59 -9.91 -2.89
C GLN A 296 -22.22 -9.66 -4.27
N THR A 297 -21.50 -8.99 -5.17
CA THR A 297 -21.96 -8.76 -6.55
C THR A 297 -22.20 -10.08 -7.27
N GLY A 298 -21.29 -11.05 -7.15
CA GLY A 298 -21.43 -12.37 -7.76
C GLY A 298 -22.64 -13.13 -7.23
N ALA A 299 -22.85 -13.13 -5.93
CA ALA A 299 -24.02 -13.76 -5.30
C ALA A 299 -25.33 -13.10 -5.80
N ASN A 300 -25.39 -11.77 -5.84
CA ASN A 300 -26.53 -11.00 -6.33
C ASN A 300 -26.82 -11.30 -7.81
N MET A 301 -25.79 -11.37 -8.67
CA MET A 301 -25.95 -11.71 -10.08
C MET A 301 -26.52 -13.12 -10.29
N LEU A 302 -26.17 -14.06 -9.40
CA LEU A 302 -26.69 -15.42 -9.41
C LEU A 302 -28.06 -15.53 -8.73
N GLY A 303 -28.52 -14.48 -8.02
CA GLY A 303 -29.82 -14.47 -7.32
C GLY A 303 -29.80 -15.23 -6.00
N TYR A 304 -28.64 -15.47 -5.41
CA TYR A 304 -28.44 -16.16 -4.14
C TYR A 304 -27.89 -15.22 -3.07
N GLY A 305 -28.08 -15.57 -1.81
CA GLY A 305 -27.29 -15.04 -0.72
C GLY A 305 -25.89 -15.68 -0.70
N VAL A 306 -24.87 -14.92 -0.26
CA VAL A 306 -23.49 -15.44 -0.18
C VAL A 306 -23.44 -16.75 0.61
N ASN A 307 -24.11 -16.82 1.76
CA ASN A 307 -24.15 -18.02 2.63
C ASN A 307 -24.89 -19.22 2.02
N GLU A 308 -25.70 -19.01 0.98
CA GLU A 308 -26.39 -20.08 0.26
C GLU A 308 -25.50 -20.74 -0.80
N LEU A 309 -24.39 -20.11 -1.13
CA LEU A 309 -23.43 -20.59 -2.14
C LEU A 309 -22.14 -21.14 -1.52
N ILE A 310 -21.74 -20.67 -0.36
CA ILE A 310 -20.54 -21.18 0.33
C ILE A 310 -20.77 -22.64 0.74
N GLY A 311 -19.82 -23.51 0.39
CA GLY A 311 -19.88 -24.96 0.61
C GLY A 311 -20.66 -25.73 -0.45
N GLU A 312 -21.38 -25.05 -1.34
CA GLU A 312 -22.09 -25.69 -2.44
C GLU A 312 -21.17 -25.96 -3.63
N SER A 313 -21.58 -26.96 -4.46
CA SER A 313 -20.87 -27.26 -5.70
C SER A 313 -21.03 -26.11 -6.71
N ALA A 314 -19.92 -25.68 -7.33
CA ALA A 314 -19.94 -24.70 -8.42
C ALA A 314 -20.79 -25.18 -9.63
N ALA A 315 -20.98 -26.48 -9.80
CA ALA A 315 -21.86 -27.05 -10.81
C ALA A 315 -23.32 -26.55 -10.70
N LYS A 316 -23.77 -26.20 -9.48
CA LYS A 316 -25.13 -25.70 -9.20
C LYS A 316 -25.50 -24.48 -10.04
N VAL A 317 -24.55 -23.65 -10.36
CA VAL A 317 -24.73 -22.37 -11.10
C VAL A 317 -24.21 -22.43 -12.54
N ILE A 318 -23.84 -23.61 -13.05
CA ILE A 318 -23.36 -23.84 -14.42
C ILE A 318 -24.46 -24.58 -15.20
N HIS A 319 -24.74 -24.14 -16.43
CA HIS A 319 -25.71 -24.81 -17.30
C HIS A 319 -25.29 -26.28 -17.54
N PRO A 320 -26.21 -27.27 -17.41
CA PRO A 320 -25.87 -28.68 -17.49
C PRO A 320 -25.07 -29.09 -18.73
N GLU A 321 -25.42 -28.55 -19.88
CA GLU A 321 -24.70 -28.84 -21.13
C GLU A 321 -23.25 -28.31 -21.17
N ASP A 322 -22.95 -27.27 -20.37
CA ASP A 322 -21.64 -26.60 -20.37
C ASP A 322 -20.73 -27.14 -19.24
N GLN A 323 -21.28 -27.87 -18.25
CA GLN A 323 -20.54 -28.35 -17.07
C GLN A 323 -19.30 -29.15 -17.46
N ARG A 324 -19.43 -30.08 -18.41
CA ARG A 324 -18.31 -30.93 -18.83
C ARG A 324 -17.15 -30.11 -19.41
N ALA A 325 -17.46 -29.15 -20.29
CA ALA A 325 -16.44 -28.31 -20.90
C ALA A 325 -15.71 -27.44 -19.87
N VAL A 326 -16.45 -26.91 -18.88
CA VAL A 326 -15.88 -26.09 -17.81
C VAL A 326 -14.98 -26.94 -16.92
N PHE A 327 -15.41 -28.14 -16.51
CA PHE A 327 -14.61 -29.03 -15.67
C PHE A 327 -13.36 -29.52 -16.37
N ASP A 328 -13.44 -29.91 -17.65
CA ASP A 328 -12.27 -30.31 -18.46
C ASP A 328 -11.23 -29.17 -18.57
N CYS A 329 -11.70 -27.90 -18.63
CA CYS A 329 -10.82 -26.74 -18.63
C CYS A 329 -10.14 -26.51 -17.26
N VAL A 330 -10.89 -26.68 -16.16
CA VAL A 330 -10.37 -26.51 -14.80
C VAL A 330 -9.39 -27.65 -14.45
N GLU A 331 -9.68 -28.90 -14.86
CA GLU A 331 -8.79 -30.03 -14.61
C GLU A 331 -7.42 -29.85 -15.31
N ARG A 332 -7.40 -29.21 -16.47
CA ARG A 332 -6.14 -28.86 -17.15
C ARG A 332 -5.28 -27.92 -16.33
N LEU A 333 -5.88 -26.97 -15.62
CA LEU A 333 -5.15 -26.02 -14.77
C LEU A 333 -4.46 -26.71 -13.58
N PHE A 334 -5.07 -27.76 -13.03
CA PHE A 334 -4.44 -28.56 -11.96
C PHE A 334 -3.27 -29.40 -12.48
N LYS A 335 -3.29 -29.80 -13.76
CA LYS A 335 -2.20 -30.56 -14.39
C LYS A 335 -1.05 -29.65 -14.87
N ASP A 336 -1.39 -28.44 -15.28
CA ASP A 336 -0.44 -27.43 -15.75
C ASP A 336 -0.80 -26.07 -15.12
N PRO A 337 -0.15 -25.68 -14.01
CA PRO A 337 -0.43 -24.44 -13.29
C PRO A 337 -0.22 -23.15 -14.11
N GLU A 338 0.59 -23.21 -15.17
CA GLU A 338 0.82 -22.09 -16.09
C GLU A 338 -0.25 -22.00 -17.19
N ALA A 339 -1.11 -23.00 -17.32
CA ALA A 339 -2.22 -22.97 -18.26
C ALA A 339 -3.20 -21.85 -17.89
N LYS A 340 -3.74 -21.20 -18.89
CA LYS A 340 -4.78 -20.18 -18.72
C LYS A 340 -6.12 -20.80 -19.03
N VAL A 341 -7.04 -20.72 -18.09
CA VAL A 341 -8.47 -20.98 -18.34
C VAL A 341 -9.09 -19.68 -18.83
N ASP A 342 -9.61 -19.73 -20.06
CA ASP A 342 -10.33 -18.64 -20.71
C ASP A 342 -11.48 -19.29 -21.49
N ILE A 343 -12.72 -19.23 -20.96
CA ILE A 343 -13.86 -19.94 -21.51
C ILE A 343 -15.14 -19.14 -21.35
N GLU A 344 -15.98 -19.16 -22.39
CA GLU A 344 -17.32 -18.60 -22.36
C GLU A 344 -18.35 -19.72 -22.23
N TYR A 345 -19.28 -19.57 -21.27
CA TYR A 345 -20.33 -20.56 -21.03
C TYR A 345 -21.54 -19.93 -20.34
N ARG A 346 -22.63 -20.73 -20.20
CA ARG A 346 -23.90 -20.26 -19.60
C ARG A 346 -23.91 -20.57 -18.10
N LYS A 347 -24.28 -19.57 -17.30
CA LYS A 347 -24.66 -19.73 -15.88
C LYS A 347 -26.17 -19.70 -15.72
N ILE A 348 -26.65 -20.35 -14.64
CA ILE A 348 -28.07 -20.38 -14.27
C ILE A 348 -28.22 -19.64 -12.95
N ARG A 349 -29.16 -18.69 -12.90
CA ARG A 349 -29.57 -18.02 -11.67
C ARG A 349 -30.55 -18.86 -10.86
N LYS A 350 -30.78 -18.46 -9.61
CA LYS A 350 -31.74 -19.14 -8.70
C LYS A 350 -33.17 -19.22 -9.28
N ASP A 351 -33.57 -18.23 -10.06
CA ASP A 351 -34.90 -18.20 -10.73
C ASP A 351 -34.97 -19.05 -12.02
N GLY A 352 -33.88 -19.70 -12.40
CA GLY A 352 -33.77 -20.49 -13.61
C GLY A 352 -33.40 -19.73 -14.86
N SER A 353 -33.27 -18.41 -14.79
CA SER A 353 -32.80 -17.59 -15.94
C SER A 353 -31.33 -17.85 -16.25
N ILE A 354 -30.99 -17.74 -17.54
CA ILE A 354 -29.68 -18.07 -18.07
C ILE A 354 -28.99 -16.77 -18.48
N PHE A 355 -27.68 -16.68 -18.23
CA PHE A 355 -26.82 -15.59 -18.70
C PHE A 355 -25.45 -16.13 -19.09
N TRP A 356 -24.79 -15.41 -20.01
CA TRP A 356 -23.49 -15.80 -20.50
C TRP A 356 -22.37 -15.18 -19.67
N VAL A 357 -21.38 -15.97 -19.33
CA VAL A 357 -20.18 -15.48 -18.66
C VAL A 357 -18.93 -15.83 -19.43
N HIS A 358 -17.95 -14.94 -19.34
CA HIS A 358 -16.56 -15.18 -19.72
C HIS A 358 -15.77 -15.43 -18.45
N GLN A 359 -15.28 -16.64 -18.27
CA GLN A 359 -14.52 -17.07 -17.09
C GLN A 359 -13.04 -17.08 -17.35
N ARG A 360 -12.30 -16.50 -16.40
CA ARG A 360 -10.86 -16.71 -16.22
C ARG A 360 -10.62 -17.37 -14.88
N ALA A 361 -9.68 -18.31 -14.84
CA ALA A 361 -9.30 -18.95 -13.61
C ALA A 361 -7.78 -19.14 -13.52
N SER A 362 -7.26 -19.09 -12.29
CA SER A 362 -5.87 -19.35 -11.94
C SER A 362 -5.80 -20.11 -10.61
N LEU A 363 -4.69 -20.79 -10.37
CA LEU A 363 -4.44 -21.36 -9.05
C LEU A 363 -4.00 -20.26 -8.07
N GLU A 364 -4.45 -20.38 -6.82
CA GLU A 364 -4.01 -19.48 -5.75
C GLU A 364 -2.52 -19.72 -5.47
N PRO A 365 -1.66 -18.68 -5.49
CA PRO A 365 -0.25 -18.83 -5.15
C PRO A 365 -0.08 -19.07 -3.65
N GLY A 366 0.55 -20.20 -3.27
CA GLY A 366 0.88 -20.50 -1.87
C GLY A 366 0.66 -21.97 -1.51
N GLY A 367 1.59 -22.58 -0.79
CA GLY A 367 1.73 -24.02 -0.53
C GLY A 367 0.71 -24.67 0.42
N GLY A 368 -0.59 -24.42 0.24
CA GLY A 368 -1.67 -25.06 0.96
C GLY A 368 -2.54 -25.95 0.06
N ALA A 369 -3.78 -26.25 0.48
CA ALA A 369 -4.76 -26.94 -0.36
C ALA A 369 -4.96 -26.14 -1.65
N GLN A 370 -4.85 -26.81 -2.80
CA GLN A 370 -5.02 -26.16 -4.11
C GLN A 370 -6.42 -25.53 -4.22
N ARG A 371 -6.44 -24.23 -4.47
CA ARG A 371 -7.65 -23.44 -4.67
C ARG A 371 -7.61 -22.73 -5.99
N LEU A 372 -8.76 -22.56 -6.59
CA LEU A 372 -8.96 -21.82 -7.83
C LEU A 372 -9.49 -20.43 -7.52
N LEU A 373 -8.81 -19.42 -8.04
CA LEU A 373 -9.35 -18.08 -8.13
C LEU A 373 -10.07 -17.95 -9.46
N VAL A 374 -11.35 -17.68 -9.41
CA VAL A 374 -12.23 -17.62 -10.58
C VAL A 374 -12.85 -16.23 -10.69
N VAL A 375 -12.73 -15.66 -11.88
CA VAL A 375 -13.36 -14.39 -12.25
C VAL A 375 -14.30 -14.65 -13.42
N CYS A 376 -15.58 -14.31 -13.26
CA CYS A 376 -16.56 -14.43 -14.34
C CYS A 376 -17.18 -13.06 -14.64
N ARG A 377 -17.04 -12.63 -15.88
CA ARG A 377 -17.67 -11.40 -16.40
C ARG A 377 -18.96 -11.73 -17.12
N ASP A 378 -20.05 -11.05 -16.83
CA ASP A 378 -21.29 -11.15 -17.62
C ASP A 378 -21.06 -10.56 -19.03
N ILE A 379 -21.26 -11.38 -20.05
CA ILE A 379 -21.11 -11.01 -21.45
C ILE A 379 -22.45 -11.10 -22.22
N THR A 380 -23.55 -11.20 -21.50
CA THR A 380 -24.89 -11.40 -22.10
C THR A 380 -25.26 -10.22 -23.01
N GLU A 381 -25.09 -9.01 -22.54
CA GLU A 381 -25.39 -7.82 -23.34
C GLU A 381 -24.44 -7.72 -24.55
N LYS A 382 -23.16 -8.00 -24.35
CA LYS A 382 -22.18 -8.01 -25.46
C LYS A 382 -22.60 -8.98 -26.56
N ARG A 383 -22.91 -10.22 -26.21
CA ARG A 383 -23.39 -11.24 -27.19
C ARG A 383 -24.68 -10.81 -27.86
N TYR A 384 -25.64 -10.31 -27.11
CA TYR A 384 -26.89 -9.81 -27.69
C TYR A 384 -26.64 -8.70 -28.71
N LEU A 385 -25.74 -7.77 -28.41
CA LEU A 385 -25.37 -6.70 -29.34
C LEU A 385 -24.60 -7.22 -30.56
N GLU A 386 -23.69 -8.18 -30.37
CA GLU A 386 -22.97 -8.82 -31.47
C GLU A 386 -23.94 -9.57 -32.42
N ASP A 387 -24.86 -10.36 -31.87
CA ASP A 387 -25.89 -11.06 -32.63
C ASP A 387 -26.80 -10.09 -33.36
N LYS A 388 -27.21 -9.00 -32.71
CA LYS A 388 -28.02 -7.96 -33.32
C LYS A 388 -27.27 -7.25 -34.44
N LEU A 389 -25.99 -6.95 -34.25
CA LEU A 389 -25.16 -6.35 -35.31
C LEU A 389 -24.97 -7.30 -36.48
N ALA A 390 -24.72 -8.60 -36.22
CA ALA A 390 -24.62 -9.61 -37.26
C ALA A 390 -25.94 -9.75 -38.05
N TYR A 391 -27.08 -9.70 -37.32
CA TYR A 391 -28.37 -9.71 -37.96
C TYR A 391 -28.61 -8.46 -38.82
N GLN A 392 -28.33 -7.28 -38.32
CA GLN A 392 -28.42 -6.01 -39.07
C GLN A 392 -27.49 -5.95 -40.28
N ALA A 393 -26.30 -6.57 -40.15
CA ALA A 393 -25.34 -6.64 -41.26
C ALA A 393 -25.85 -7.52 -42.42
N SER A 394 -26.81 -8.44 -42.17
CA SER A 394 -27.33 -9.40 -43.16
C SER A 394 -28.78 -9.19 -43.54
N HIS A 395 -29.58 -8.45 -42.76
CA HIS A 395 -31.02 -8.28 -42.99
C HIS A 395 -31.40 -6.79 -43.15
N ASP A 396 -32.47 -6.54 -43.88
CA ASP A 396 -33.15 -5.24 -43.96
C ASP A 396 -34.10 -5.09 -42.78
N MET A 397 -33.90 -4.02 -41.99
CA MET A 397 -34.59 -3.81 -40.71
C MET A 397 -36.09 -3.49 -40.87
N LEU A 398 -36.55 -3.10 -42.07
CA LEU A 398 -37.95 -2.82 -42.31
C LEU A 398 -38.73 -4.08 -42.65
N THR A 399 -38.17 -4.91 -43.52
CA THR A 399 -38.89 -6.04 -44.13
C THR A 399 -38.47 -7.41 -43.55
N ASP A 400 -37.40 -7.43 -42.74
CA ASP A 400 -36.83 -8.68 -42.21
C ASP A 400 -36.42 -9.67 -43.31
N LEU A 401 -36.12 -9.16 -44.51
CA LEU A 401 -35.50 -9.90 -45.60
C LEU A 401 -33.99 -9.72 -45.55
N LEU A 402 -33.28 -10.52 -46.35
CA LEU A 402 -31.88 -10.23 -46.55
C LEU A 402 -31.68 -8.85 -47.14
N ASN A 403 -30.62 -8.17 -46.70
CA ASN A 403 -30.26 -6.87 -47.27
C ASN A 403 -29.44 -7.05 -48.56
N ARG A 404 -29.19 -5.95 -49.28
CA ARG A 404 -28.40 -5.92 -50.51
C ARG A 404 -27.02 -6.58 -50.33
N ARG A 405 -26.34 -6.27 -49.24
CA ARG A 405 -24.98 -6.78 -48.98
C ARG A 405 -24.93 -8.32 -48.86
N GLU A 406 -25.86 -8.89 -48.10
CA GLU A 406 -25.96 -10.32 -47.92
C GLU A 406 -26.41 -11.03 -49.20
N PHE A 407 -27.28 -10.39 -49.97
CA PHE A 407 -27.70 -10.89 -51.27
C PHE A 407 -26.53 -10.96 -52.28
N GLU A 408 -25.75 -9.87 -52.39
CA GLU A 408 -24.56 -9.84 -53.24
C GLU A 408 -23.53 -10.89 -52.82
N ARG A 409 -23.33 -11.07 -51.48
CA ARG A 409 -22.44 -12.13 -50.94
C ARG A 409 -22.90 -13.53 -51.31
N ARG A 410 -24.19 -13.84 -51.27
CA ARG A 410 -24.75 -15.15 -51.68
C ARG A 410 -24.60 -15.37 -53.17
N LEU A 411 -24.88 -14.35 -53.94
CA LEU A 411 -24.70 -14.38 -55.38
C LEU A 411 -23.21 -14.66 -55.72
N GLN A 412 -22.28 -14.08 -54.98
CA GLN A 412 -20.84 -14.29 -55.10
C GLN A 412 -20.44 -15.75 -54.79
N GLN A 413 -21.01 -16.32 -53.74
CA GLN A 413 -20.77 -17.71 -53.36
C GLN A 413 -21.25 -18.71 -54.40
N LEU A 414 -22.38 -18.43 -55.10
CA LEU A 414 -22.84 -19.28 -56.20
C LEU A 414 -21.93 -19.18 -57.41
N HIS A 415 -21.35 -18.02 -57.64
CA HIS A 415 -20.36 -17.81 -58.71
C HIS A 415 -19.03 -18.55 -58.46
N ALA A 416 -18.61 -18.68 -57.18
CA ALA A 416 -17.34 -19.30 -56.79
C ALA A 416 -17.41 -20.82 -56.65
N ARG A 417 -18.61 -21.41 -56.55
CA ARG A 417 -18.76 -22.86 -56.57
C ARG A 417 -18.44 -23.36 -57.99
N ASP A 418 -17.55 -24.38 -58.07
CA ASP A 418 -17.37 -25.14 -59.29
C ASP A 418 -18.71 -25.78 -59.66
N ALA A 419 -19.52 -25.04 -60.42
CA ALA A 419 -20.86 -25.45 -60.73
C ALA A 419 -20.82 -26.51 -61.85
N ASP A 420 -21.50 -27.62 -61.58
CA ASP A 420 -21.89 -28.52 -62.64
C ASP A 420 -22.58 -27.67 -63.75
N PRO A 421 -22.21 -27.81 -65.04
CA PRO A 421 -22.88 -27.13 -66.14
C PRO A 421 -24.40 -27.33 -66.20
N ALA A 422 -24.92 -28.30 -65.41
CA ALA A 422 -26.34 -28.51 -65.21
C ALA A 422 -26.97 -27.59 -64.15
N ASP A 423 -26.17 -26.95 -63.25
CA ASP A 423 -26.68 -26.05 -62.22
C ASP A 423 -26.99 -24.67 -62.85
N ARG A 424 -28.27 -24.43 -63.08
CA ARG A 424 -28.77 -23.15 -63.61
C ARG A 424 -29.36 -22.32 -62.47
N HIS A 425 -28.85 -21.10 -62.28
CA HIS A 425 -29.37 -20.14 -61.33
C HIS A 425 -29.97 -18.95 -62.09
N ILE A 426 -31.06 -18.40 -61.55
CA ILE A 426 -31.76 -17.30 -62.17
C ILE A 426 -31.90 -16.18 -61.17
N LEU A 427 -31.63 -14.97 -61.62
CA LEU A 427 -31.89 -13.73 -60.89
C LEU A 427 -33.20 -13.12 -61.34
N CYS A 428 -34.12 -12.87 -60.42
CA CYS A 428 -35.30 -12.04 -60.64
C CYS A 428 -35.13 -10.73 -59.86
N PHE A 429 -35.17 -9.61 -60.57
CA PHE A 429 -35.13 -8.27 -59.98
C PHE A 429 -36.53 -7.66 -60.08
N LEU A 430 -37.08 -7.19 -58.95
CA LEU A 430 -38.46 -6.75 -58.82
C LEU A 430 -38.48 -5.29 -58.37
N ASP A 431 -39.35 -4.49 -58.93
CA ASP A 431 -39.57 -3.11 -58.55
C ASP A 431 -41.09 -2.83 -58.50
N LEU A 432 -41.54 -2.32 -57.34
CA LEU A 432 -42.96 -2.03 -57.13
C LEU A 432 -43.42 -0.79 -57.93
N ASP A 433 -44.31 -1.03 -58.82
CA ASP A 433 -44.80 0.04 -59.70
C ASP A 433 -45.57 1.13 -58.92
N GLN A 434 -45.22 2.40 -59.15
CA GLN A 434 -45.87 3.53 -58.54
C GLN A 434 -45.88 3.59 -57.00
N PHE A 435 -44.95 2.90 -56.33
CA PHE A 435 -44.80 2.95 -54.88
C PHE A 435 -44.70 4.38 -54.31
N LYS A 436 -44.03 5.26 -55.06
CA LYS A 436 -43.91 6.67 -54.70
C LYS A 436 -45.27 7.39 -54.54
N ILE A 437 -46.31 7.01 -55.32
CA ILE A 437 -47.63 7.60 -55.18
C ILE A 437 -48.26 7.32 -53.81
N ILE A 438 -48.03 6.12 -53.27
CA ILE A 438 -48.50 5.76 -51.93
C ILE A 438 -47.78 6.56 -50.85
N ASN A 439 -46.46 6.74 -51.00
CA ASN A 439 -45.70 7.61 -50.10
C ASN A 439 -46.16 9.06 -50.16
N ASP A 440 -46.36 9.61 -51.38
CA ASP A 440 -46.76 10.99 -51.55
C ASP A 440 -48.21 11.23 -51.07
N THR A 441 -49.09 10.22 -51.15
CA THR A 441 -50.52 10.35 -50.77
C THR A 441 -50.75 10.06 -49.28
N CYS A 442 -50.09 9.02 -48.71
CA CYS A 442 -50.40 8.50 -47.41
C CYS A 442 -49.23 8.68 -46.41
N GLY A 443 -48.08 9.19 -46.86
CA GLY A 443 -46.87 9.35 -46.04
C GLY A 443 -46.01 8.09 -45.99
N HIS A 444 -44.75 8.25 -45.60
CA HIS A 444 -43.75 7.18 -45.58
C HIS A 444 -44.13 5.99 -44.65
N ILE A 445 -44.91 6.25 -43.61
CA ILE A 445 -45.39 5.17 -42.71
C ILE A 445 -46.28 4.17 -43.46
N ALA A 446 -47.11 4.67 -44.40
CA ALA A 446 -47.95 3.80 -45.24
C ALA A 446 -47.09 2.99 -46.22
N GLY A 447 -46.08 3.61 -46.82
CA GLY A 447 -45.14 2.92 -47.69
C GLY A 447 -44.33 1.85 -46.97
N ASP A 448 -43.86 2.13 -45.76
CA ASP A 448 -43.15 1.17 -44.94
C ASP A 448 -44.03 -0.05 -44.60
N GLU A 449 -45.30 0.17 -44.28
CA GLU A 449 -46.23 -0.92 -44.00
C GLU A 449 -46.53 -1.73 -45.25
N LEU A 450 -46.70 -1.07 -46.41
CA LEU A 450 -46.83 -1.77 -47.67
C LEU A 450 -45.62 -2.68 -47.95
N LEU A 451 -44.41 -2.16 -47.78
CA LEU A 451 -43.17 -2.95 -47.99
C LEU A 451 -43.11 -4.16 -47.05
N ARG A 452 -43.55 -4.05 -45.79
CA ARG A 452 -43.63 -5.20 -44.86
C ARG A 452 -44.61 -6.27 -45.34
N GLN A 453 -45.79 -5.83 -45.80
CA GLN A 453 -46.83 -6.76 -46.28
C GLN A 453 -46.40 -7.43 -47.59
N ILE A 454 -45.79 -6.72 -48.54
CA ILE A 454 -45.22 -7.29 -49.76
C ILE A 454 -44.09 -8.29 -49.42
N ALA A 455 -43.20 -7.94 -48.48
CA ALA A 455 -42.16 -8.84 -48.06
C ALA A 455 -42.72 -10.16 -47.48
N ALA A 456 -43.79 -10.09 -46.67
CA ALA A 456 -44.47 -11.25 -46.12
C ALA A 456 -45.12 -12.12 -47.20
N LEU A 457 -45.77 -11.48 -48.21
CA LEU A 457 -46.30 -12.17 -49.37
C LEU A 457 -45.22 -12.90 -50.15
N LEU A 458 -44.13 -12.21 -50.46
CA LEU A 458 -42.99 -12.80 -51.19
C LEU A 458 -42.36 -13.97 -50.41
N LYS A 459 -42.17 -13.85 -49.08
CA LYS A 459 -41.72 -14.98 -48.22
C LYS A 459 -42.57 -16.22 -48.38
N GLY A 460 -43.90 -16.04 -48.53
CA GLY A 460 -44.84 -17.16 -48.70
C GLY A 460 -44.75 -17.86 -50.06
N LEU A 461 -44.20 -17.18 -51.07
CA LEU A 461 -44.07 -17.71 -52.44
C LEU A 461 -42.74 -18.37 -52.71
N ILE A 462 -41.70 -17.94 -51.97
CA ILE A 462 -40.28 -18.32 -52.19
C ILE A 462 -39.96 -19.58 -51.35
N ARG A 463 -39.23 -20.52 -51.89
CA ARG A 463 -38.84 -21.74 -51.24
C ARG A 463 -37.64 -21.48 -50.30
N SER A 464 -37.49 -22.30 -49.28
CA SER A 464 -36.41 -22.19 -48.29
C SER A 464 -34.99 -22.22 -48.88
N ARG A 465 -34.81 -22.86 -50.04
CA ARG A 465 -33.51 -22.92 -50.73
C ARG A 465 -33.23 -21.67 -51.58
N ASP A 466 -34.27 -20.93 -51.99
CA ASP A 466 -34.12 -19.73 -52.80
C ASP A 466 -33.84 -18.51 -51.89
N THR A 467 -33.17 -17.51 -52.40
CA THR A 467 -32.82 -16.33 -51.62
C THR A 467 -33.71 -15.17 -51.99
N LEU A 468 -34.38 -14.57 -51.00
CA LEU A 468 -35.19 -13.35 -51.13
C LEU A 468 -34.53 -12.21 -50.37
N ALA A 469 -34.38 -11.05 -51.02
CA ALA A 469 -33.77 -9.89 -50.43
C ALA A 469 -34.54 -8.58 -50.82
N ARG A 470 -34.40 -7.56 -49.97
CA ARG A 470 -34.71 -6.17 -50.35
C ARG A 470 -33.40 -5.46 -50.68
N ILE A 471 -33.33 -4.93 -51.91
CA ILE A 471 -32.12 -4.28 -52.43
C ILE A 471 -32.06 -2.81 -51.99
N GLY A 472 -33.21 -2.14 -51.94
CA GLY A 472 -33.36 -0.75 -51.48
C GLY A 472 -34.66 -0.14 -51.94
N GLY A 473 -35.17 0.88 -51.24
CA GLY A 473 -36.43 1.52 -51.63
C GLY A 473 -37.57 0.51 -51.79
N ASP A 474 -38.09 0.45 -53.03
CA ASP A 474 -39.16 -0.43 -53.49
C ASP A 474 -38.66 -1.64 -54.32
N GLU A 475 -37.32 -1.89 -54.28
CA GLU A 475 -36.66 -2.95 -55.03
C GLU A 475 -36.46 -4.23 -54.19
N PHE A 476 -36.84 -5.36 -54.78
CA PHE A 476 -36.60 -6.68 -54.23
C PHE A 476 -35.82 -7.55 -55.23
N ALA A 477 -35.14 -8.54 -54.75
CA ALA A 477 -34.46 -9.51 -55.59
C ALA A 477 -34.71 -10.94 -55.09
N VAL A 478 -34.89 -11.85 -56.05
CA VAL A 478 -35.02 -13.28 -55.79
C VAL A 478 -33.96 -14.02 -56.57
N LEU A 479 -33.17 -14.82 -55.85
CA LEU A 479 -32.20 -15.74 -56.45
C LEU A 479 -32.81 -17.14 -56.41
N VAL A 480 -33.15 -17.64 -57.59
CA VAL A 480 -33.76 -18.95 -57.78
C VAL A 480 -32.65 -19.95 -58.07
N GLU A 481 -32.37 -20.85 -57.13
CA GLU A 481 -31.28 -21.82 -57.21
C GLU A 481 -31.72 -23.12 -57.89
N ASN A 482 -30.88 -23.67 -58.74
CA ASN A 482 -31.06 -24.92 -59.47
C ASN A 482 -32.44 -24.97 -60.19
N ALA A 483 -32.73 -24.00 -61.03
CA ALA A 483 -33.99 -23.86 -61.71
C ALA A 483 -33.75 -23.56 -63.20
N SER A 484 -34.62 -24.12 -64.08
CA SER A 484 -34.68 -23.73 -65.47
C SER A 484 -35.32 -22.30 -65.60
N LEU A 485 -35.02 -21.62 -66.71
CA LEU A 485 -35.63 -20.33 -67.01
C LEU A 485 -37.15 -20.39 -66.96
N ASP A 486 -37.78 -21.45 -67.51
CA ASP A 486 -39.25 -21.60 -67.49
C ASP A 486 -39.84 -21.63 -66.09
N LYS A 487 -39.13 -22.34 -65.13
CA LYS A 487 -39.55 -22.40 -63.74
C LYS A 487 -39.43 -21.05 -63.03
N ALA A 488 -38.35 -20.29 -63.36
CA ALA A 488 -38.15 -18.95 -62.80
C ALA A 488 -39.17 -17.95 -63.38
N LEU A 489 -39.48 -18.06 -64.68
CA LEU A 489 -40.53 -17.24 -65.32
C LEU A 489 -41.92 -17.54 -64.72
N HIS A 490 -42.23 -18.82 -64.47
CA HIS A 490 -43.48 -19.20 -63.82
C HIS A 490 -43.55 -18.64 -62.38
N LEU A 491 -42.42 -18.64 -61.61
CA LEU A 491 -42.37 -18.04 -60.30
C LEU A 491 -42.52 -16.51 -60.38
N ALA A 492 -41.82 -15.85 -61.30
CA ALA A 492 -41.90 -14.41 -61.52
C ALA A 492 -43.32 -13.98 -61.87
N GLU A 493 -44.03 -14.71 -62.78
CA GLU A 493 -45.40 -14.43 -63.12
C GLU A 493 -46.36 -14.70 -61.95
N LYS A 494 -46.12 -15.74 -61.16
CA LYS A 494 -46.88 -15.98 -59.94
C LYS A 494 -46.71 -14.82 -58.93
N ILE A 495 -45.48 -14.33 -58.75
CA ILE A 495 -45.21 -13.16 -57.90
C ILE A 495 -45.99 -11.95 -58.44
N ARG A 496 -45.88 -11.66 -59.74
CA ARG A 496 -46.58 -10.55 -60.39
C ARG A 496 -48.06 -10.57 -60.13
N VAL A 497 -48.72 -11.71 -60.43
CA VAL A 497 -50.17 -11.87 -60.23
C VAL A 497 -50.57 -11.72 -58.77
N THR A 498 -49.79 -12.33 -57.85
CA THR A 498 -50.09 -12.24 -56.41
C THR A 498 -49.99 -10.80 -55.89
N ILE A 499 -49.03 -9.99 -56.42
CA ILE A 499 -48.93 -8.58 -56.05
C ILE A 499 -50.02 -7.73 -56.72
N GLU A 500 -50.40 -8.03 -57.96
CA GLU A 500 -51.53 -7.37 -58.68
C GLU A 500 -52.85 -7.58 -57.98
N GLU A 501 -53.12 -8.80 -57.50
CA GLU A 501 -54.32 -9.17 -56.75
C GLU A 501 -54.28 -8.67 -55.29
N PHE A 502 -53.14 -8.24 -54.79
CA PHE A 502 -53.01 -7.74 -53.42
C PHE A 502 -53.60 -6.33 -53.28
N GLU A 503 -54.56 -6.19 -52.37
CA GLU A 503 -55.17 -4.92 -52.01
C GLU A 503 -54.56 -4.37 -50.74
N PHE A 504 -53.82 -3.27 -50.87
CA PHE A 504 -53.26 -2.55 -49.72
C PHE A 504 -54.32 -1.65 -49.10
N HIS A 505 -54.70 -1.90 -47.88
CA HIS A 505 -55.66 -1.08 -47.14
C HIS A 505 -54.92 -0.20 -46.13
N TRP A 506 -55.05 1.12 -46.33
CA TRP A 506 -54.51 2.08 -45.40
C TRP A 506 -55.58 3.07 -44.95
N ARG A 507 -55.94 3.02 -43.66
CA ARG A 507 -57.08 3.78 -43.12
C ARG A 507 -58.37 3.46 -43.93
N SER A 508 -58.98 4.45 -44.58
CA SER A 508 -60.17 4.29 -45.36
C SER A 508 -59.90 4.19 -46.87
N GLN A 509 -58.69 4.11 -47.31
CA GLN A 509 -58.29 4.05 -48.72
C GLN A 509 -57.75 2.64 -49.06
N ARG A 510 -58.01 2.27 -50.31
CA ARG A 510 -57.58 1.02 -50.92
C ARG A 510 -56.70 1.31 -52.11
N PHE A 511 -55.58 0.62 -52.17
CA PHE A 511 -54.60 0.78 -53.26
C PHE A 511 -54.27 -0.58 -53.85
N SER A 512 -54.18 -0.64 -55.17
CA SER A 512 -53.63 -1.72 -55.95
C SER A 512 -52.19 -1.36 -56.35
N ILE A 513 -51.30 -2.26 -56.36
CA ILE A 513 -49.90 -2.06 -56.76
C ILE A 513 -49.50 -3.13 -57.77
N GLY A 514 -48.74 -2.76 -58.79
CA GLY A 514 -48.11 -3.69 -59.72
C GLY A 514 -46.65 -3.93 -59.36
N VAL A 515 -46.06 -4.85 -60.06
CA VAL A 515 -44.61 -5.09 -59.96
C VAL A 515 -44.03 -5.36 -61.35
N SER A 516 -42.96 -4.66 -61.67
CA SER A 516 -42.16 -4.93 -62.87
C SER A 516 -41.00 -5.84 -62.50
N ILE A 517 -40.82 -6.94 -63.24
CA ILE A 517 -39.85 -8.00 -62.91
C ILE A 517 -38.92 -8.21 -64.09
N GLY A 518 -37.60 -8.10 -63.86
CA GLY A 518 -36.55 -8.50 -64.78
C GLY A 518 -36.03 -9.87 -64.41
N VAL A 519 -35.94 -10.79 -65.38
CA VAL A 519 -35.46 -12.16 -65.17
C VAL A 519 -34.24 -12.40 -66.00
N VAL A 520 -33.13 -12.79 -65.36
CA VAL A 520 -31.82 -13.01 -66.03
C VAL A 520 -31.20 -14.31 -65.57
N PRO A 521 -30.77 -15.18 -66.50
CA PRO A 521 -29.93 -16.33 -66.18
C PRO A 521 -28.56 -15.87 -65.67
N ILE A 522 -28.10 -16.49 -64.58
CA ILE A 522 -26.76 -16.23 -64.04
C ILE A 522 -25.78 -17.06 -64.81
N GLN A 523 -24.82 -16.38 -65.47
CA GLN A 523 -23.75 -17.02 -66.23
C GLN A 523 -22.49 -17.09 -65.39
N ILE A 524 -21.91 -18.28 -65.28
CA ILE A 524 -20.62 -18.49 -64.62
C ILE A 524 -19.53 -17.72 -65.37
N GLY A 525 -18.70 -16.98 -64.61
CA GLY A 525 -17.62 -16.17 -65.19
C GLY A 525 -18.02 -14.71 -65.55
N ARG A 526 -19.31 -14.36 -65.55
CA ARG A 526 -19.76 -12.96 -65.72
C ARG A 526 -19.64 -12.20 -64.39
N PRO A 527 -19.06 -11.00 -64.35
CA PRO A 527 -19.03 -10.19 -63.15
C PRO A 527 -20.43 -10.03 -62.54
N ILE A 528 -20.54 -10.07 -61.22
CA ILE A 528 -21.83 -9.96 -60.47
C ILE A 528 -22.50 -8.62 -60.77
N THR A 529 -21.71 -7.56 -60.86
CA THR A 529 -22.19 -6.20 -61.22
C THR A 529 -22.92 -6.20 -62.56
N ASP A 530 -22.40 -6.96 -63.54
CA ASP A 530 -23.00 -7.03 -64.86
C ASP A 530 -24.31 -7.83 -64.82
N THR A 531 -24.35 -8.92 -64.02
CA THR A 531 -25.60 -9.68 -63.83
C THR A 531 -26.68 -8.88 -63.17
N LEU A 532 -26.36 -8.07 -62.13
CA LEU A 532 -27.28 -7.16 -61.49
C LEU A 532 -27.74 -6.04 -62.45
N ASN A 533 -26.84 -5.44 -63.20
CA ASN A 533 -27.19 -4.41 -64.19
C ASN A 533 -28.12 -4.95 -65.28
N LEU A 534 -27.88 -6.18 -65.78
CA LEU A 534 -28.77 -6.81 -66.73
C LEU A 534 -30.19 -7.06 -66.18
N ALA A 535 -30.27 -7.46 -64.90
CA ALA A 535 -31.54 -7.69 -64.26
C ALA A 535 -32.30 -6.39 -64.04
N ASP A 536 -31.62 -5.29 -63.66
CA ASP A 536 -32.19 -3.95 -63.56
C ASP A 536 -32.64 -3.43 -64.95
N MET A 537 -31.81 -3.63 -66.00
CA MET A 537 -32.19 -3.27 -67.38
C MET A 537 -33.42 -4.03 -67.84
N ALA A 538 -33.55 -5.33 -67.54
CA ALA A 538 -34.75 -6.10 -67.86
C ALA A 538 -35.96 -5.61 -67.08
N CYS A 539 -35.81 -5.28 -65.82
CA CYS A 539 -36.87 -4.68 -65.00
C CYS A 539 -37.31 -3.30 -65.57
N TYR A 540 -36.34 -2.46 -65.93
CA TYR A 540 -36.62 -1.18 -66.60
C TYR A 540 -37.36 -1.34 -67.95
N ALA A 541 -37.03 -2.35 -68.76
CA ALA A 541 -37.76 -2.70 -69.98
C ALA A 541 -39.20 -3.07 -69.66
N ALA A 542 -39.46 -3.88 -68.63
CA ALA A 542 -40.82 -4.18 -68.15
C ALA A 542 -41.60 -2.91 -67.79
N LYS A 543 -40.97 -1.91 -67.15
CA LYS A 543 -41.58 -0.62 -66.83
C LYS A 543 -41.90 0.17 -68.05
N LYS A 544 -41.02 0.19 -69.06
CA LYS A 544 -41.27 0.95 -70.37
C LYS A 544 -42.36 0.33 -71.18
N GLU A 545 -42.52 -0.95 -71.21
CA GLU A 545 -43.54 -1.67 -71.98
C GLU A 545 -44.92 -1.63 -71.35
N GLY A 546 -45.12 -0.90 -70.26
CA GLY A 546 -46.42 -0.68 -69.66
C GLY A 546 -46.60 -1.17 -68.27
N ARG A 547 -45.48 -1.55 -67.54
CA ARG A 547 -45.42 -1.99 -66.13
C ARG A 547 -46.21 -3.27 -65.90
N ASN A 548 -46.21 -3.72 -64.62
CA ASN A 548 -46.92 -4.93 -64.13
C ASN A 548 -46.73 -6.14 -65.06
N ARG A 549 -45.46 -6.45 -65.34
CA ARG A 549 -45.06 -7.57 -66.20
C ARG A 549 -43.70 -8.14 -65.89
N VAL A 550 -43.46 -9.31 -66.46
CA VAL A 550 -42.16 -9.98 -66.45
C VAL A 550 -41.49 -9.75 -67.80
N HIS A 551 -40.22 -9.34 -67.74
CA HIS A 551 -39.38 -9.20 -68.93
C HIS A 551 -38.10 -10.03 -68.78
N THR A 552 -37.72 -10.76 -69.82
CA THR A 552 -36.48 -11.55 -69.84
C THR A 552 -35.42 -10.85 -70.66
N HIS A 553 -34.20 -10.79 -70.16
CA HIS A 553 -33.12 -10.38 -71.03
C HIS A 553 -32.67 -11.60 -71.87
N HIS A 554 -32.96 -11.55 -73.17
CA HIS A 554 -32.41 -12.47 -74.16
C HIS A 554 -31.16 -11.81 -74.75
N GLU A 555 -30.00 -12.45 -74.61
CA GLU A 555 -28.86 -12.14 -75.45
C GLU A 555 -29.18 -12.73 -76.85
N ASP A 556 -29.68 -11.88 -77.73
CA ASP A 556 -29.68 -12.22 -79.15
C ASP A 556 -28.21 -12.41 -79.60
N ALA A 557 -27.94 -13.50 -80.27
CA ALA A 557 -26.62 -13.90 -80.76
C ALA A 557 -26.01 -12.97 -81.83
N ASP A 558 -26.50 -11.69 -81.95
CA ASP A 558 -26.08 -10.74 -82.93
C ASP A 558 -25.80 -9.34 -82.37
N THR A 559 -24.75 -9.14 -81.62
CA THR A 559 -24.11 -7.80 -81.50
C THR A 559 -22.61 -7.94 -81.14
N SER A 560 -21.89 -8.76 -81.96
CA SER A 560 -20.42 -8.70 -82.01
C SER A 560 -19.91 -7.59 -82.96
N ASN A 561 -20.69 -6.50 -83.20
CA ASN A 561 -20.26 -5.42 -84.11
C ASN A 561 -20.86 -4.06 -83.75
N GLN A 562 -20.61 -3.47 -82.61
CA GLN A 562 -20.77 -2.02 -82.38
C GLN A 562 -20.10 -1.44 -81.14
N PHE A 563 -18.83 -1.82 -80.89
CA PHE A 563 -17.95 -0.99 -80.02
C PHE A 563 -16.54 -0.95 -80.64
N GLY A 564 -16.52 -0.43 -81.87
CA GLY A 564 -15.30 0.03 -82.54
C GLY A 564 -15.59 1.39 -83.15
N ALA A 565 -15.15 2.46 -82.47
CA ALA A 565 -15.14 3.85 -82.90
C ALA A 565 -16.13 4.78 -82.15
N MET A 566 -15.68 5.30 -81.04
CA MET A 566 -15.46 6.72 -80.78
C MET A 566 -14.78 6.87 -79.37
#